data_008871e154c1d9920991849faae291f3
#
_entry.id   008871e154c1d9920991849faae291f3
#
_cell.length_a   1.000
_cell.length_b   1.000
_cell.length_c   1.000
_cell.angle_alpha   90.00
_cell.angle_beta   90.00
_cell.angle_gamma   90.00
#
_symmetry.space_group_name_H-M   'P 1'
#
loop_
_entity.id
_entity.type
_entity.pdbx_description
1 polymer ?
#
loop_
_entity_poly.entity_id
_entity_poly.type
_entity_poly.pdbx_seq_one_letter_code
_entity_poly.pdbx_strand_id
1 'polypeptide(L)'
;MERVFAYILSYGGMATVGLLAAAGCAVLIGLREDLDWPVLFPIYSLSLLPLFLGAKLFGVLSLMSYRWQQGAPLALWSLVEDSGIVFYGGMLFFLLAVDLGIRRFVLYKRASSWGLAALIVPLFHGFARIGCYFGRCCYGPVMAGGFCSLFYEHRLPVQLMESGFNFLLFAALLLLYYYRKRSRGKLVRLYLFAYASFRFLIEFWRDDAVRGGFGPLSFSQWVSLCILLGLIVRACILRYRRKAV
;
A
#
# COMPACT_ATOMS: atom_id res chain seq x y z
N MET A 1 -7.68 2.29 31.30
CA MET A 1 -8.06 3.03 30.09
C MET A 1 -6.84 3.66 29.39
N GLU A 2 -5.96 4.37 30.09
CA GLU A 2 -4.77 5.04 29.49
C GLU A 2 -3.84 4.10 28.71
N ARG A 3 -3.54 2.89 29.22
CA ARG A 3 -2.67 1.92 28.50
C ARG A 3 -3.30 1.42 27.19
N VAL A 4 -4.62 1.24 27.16
CA VAL A 4 -5.33 0.83 25.93
C VAL A 4 -5.32 1.97 24.91
N PHE A 5 -5.52 3.21 25.36
CA PHE A 5 -5.46 4.41 24.51
C PHE A 5 -4.04 4.60 23.94
N ALA A 6 -3.00 4.46 24.77
CA ALA A 6 -1.61 4.53 24.33
C ALA A 6 -1.25 3.43 23.31
N TYR A 7 -1.79 2.22 23.47
CA TYR A 7 -1.61 1.14 22.49
C TYR A 7 -2.31 1.45 21.16
N ILE A 8 -3.57 1.89 21.20
CA ILE A 8 -4.34 2.26 19.99
C ILE A 8 -3.64 3.37 19.22
N LEU A 9 -3.07 4.36 19.91
CA LEU A 9 -2.29 5.46 19.32
C LEU A 9 -0.84 5.07 18.98
N SER A 10 -0.49 3.79 18.98
CA SER A 10 0.79 3.28 18.49
C SER A 10 0.71 2.88 17.02
N TYR A 11 1.87 2.68 16.39
CA TYR A 11 1.94 2.11 15.04
C TYR A 11 1.21 0.75 14.96
N GLY A 12 1.49 -0.15 15.89
CA GLY A 12 0.89 -1.48 15.94
C GLY A 12 -0.62 -1.44 16.16
N GLY A 13 -1.08 -0.56 17.07
CA GLY A 13 -2.50 -0.37 17.35
C GLY A 13 -3.27 0.14 16.13
N MET A 14 -2.76 1.17 15.44
CA MET A 14 -3.41 1.69 14.23
C MET A 14 -3.37 0.69 13.07
N ALA A 15 -2.30 -0.10 12.93
CA ALA A 15 -2.26 -1.19 11.95
C ALA A 15 -3.30 -2.27 12.27
N THR A 16 -3.51 -2.60 13.55
CA THR A 16 -4.55 -3.54 13.99
C THR A 16 -5.95 -2.98 13.67
N VAL A 17 -6.23 -1.72 13.99
CA VAL A 17 -7.50 -1.06 13.63
C VAL A 17 -7.72 -1.10 12.11
N GLY A 18 -6.68 -0.81 11.32
CA GLY A 18 -6.74 -0.87 9.86
C GLY A 18 -7.04 -2.28 9.34
N LEU A 19 -6.44 -3.30 9.94
CA LEU A 19 -6.70 -4.68 9.58
C LEU A 19 -8.15 -5.10 9.90
N LEU A 20 -8.64 -4.73 11.08
CA LEU A 20 -10.04 -4.99 11.47
C LEU A 20 -11.04 -4.24 10.57
N ALA A 21 -10.76 -2.99 10.23
CA ALA A 21 -11.57 -2.20 9.31
C ALA A 21 -11.59 -2.83 7.90
N ALA A 22 -10.43 -3.25 7.39
CA ALA A 22 -10.32 -3.92 6.09
C ALA A 22 -11.03 -5.27 6.08
N ALA A 23 -10.89 -6.07 7.14
CA ALA A 23 -11.58 -7.35 7.30
C ALA A 23 -13.11 -7.15 7.39
N GLY A 24 -13.58 -6.21 8.23
CA GLY A 24 -15.01 -5.87 8.34
C GLY A 24 -15.60 -5.39 7.02
N CYS A 25 -14.89 -4.50 6.32
CA CYS A 25 -15.27 -4.06 4.97
C CYS A 25 -15.35 -5.24 3.98
N ALA A 26 -14.39 -6.14 4.01
CA ALA A 26 -14.38 -7.33 3.16
C ALA A 26 -15.58 -8.24 3.43
N VAL A 27 -15.87 -8.51 4.71
CA VAL A 27 -17.03 -9.33 5.12
C VAL A 27 -18.33 -8.68 4.66
N LEU A 28 -18.54 -7.39 4.97
CA LEU A 28 -19.77 -6.68 4.62
C LEU A 28 -20.02 -6.66 3.10
N ILE A 29 -18.98 -6.39 2.30
CA ILE A 29 -19.10 -6.40 0.83
C ILE A 29 -19.28 -7.83 0.33
N GLY A 30 -18.56 -8.79 0.91
CA GLY A 30 -18.67 -10.20 0.54
C GLY A 30 -20.06 -10.76 0.75
N LEU A 31 -20.69 -10.47 1.88
CA LEU A 31 -22.08 -10.86 2.19
C LEU A 31 -23.07 -10.16 1.26
N ARG A 32 -22.95 -8.84 1.08
CA ARG A 32 -23.84 -8.05 0.24
C ARG A 32 -23.81 -8.46 -1.24
N GLU A 33 -22.64 -8.83 -1.73
CA GLU A 33 -22.43 -9.21 -3.14
C GLU A 33 -22.52 -10.73 -3.34
N ASP A 34 -22.82 -11.48 -2.28
CA ASP A 34 -22.89 -12.94 -2.30
C ASP A 34 -21.64 -13.55 -2.95
N LEU A 35 -20.46 -13.20 -2.40
CA LEU A 35 -19.19 -13.75 -2.82
C LEU A 35 -18.93 -15.09 -2.13
N ASP A 36 -18.16 -15.95 -2.78
CA ASP A 36 -17.79 -17.28 -2.25
C ASP A 36 -16.79 -17.14 -1.10
N TRP A 37 -17.32 -16.86 0.09
CA TRP A 37 -16.55 -16.61 1.31
C TRP A 37 -15.69 -17.81 1.76
N PRO A 38 -16.18 -19.06 1.74
CA PRO A 38 -15.34 -20.22 2.03
C PRO A 38 -14.08 -20.32 1.20
N VAL A 39 -14.12 -19.83 -0.04
CA VAL A 39 -12.95 -19.77 -0.94
C VAL A 39 -12.14 -18.49 -0.75
N LEU A 40 -12.80 -17.35 -0.57
CA LEU A 40 -12.11 -16.04 -0.48
C LEU A 40 -11.38 -15.84 0.85
N PHE A 41 -11.96 -16.28 1.97
CA PHE A 41 -11.35 -16.11 3.28
C PHE A 41 -9.94 -16.73 3.37
N PRO A 42 -9.71 -18.01 3.00
CA PRO A 42 -8.36 -18.55 2.98
C PRO A 42 -7.44 -17.85 1.98
N ILE A 43 -7.92 -17.41 0.80
CA ILE A 43 -7.10 -16.68 -0.17
C ILE A 43 -6.56 -15.39 0.47
N TYR A 44 -7.43 -14.57 1.05
CA TYR A 44 -7.02 -13.31 1.66
C TYR A 44 -6.14 -13.51 2.89
N SER A 45 -6.49 -14.47 3.75
CA SER A 45 -5.72 -14.77 4.97
C SER A 45 -4.32 -15.31 4.67
N LEU A 46 -4.20 -16.27 3.75
CA LEU A 46 -2.90 -16.82 3.34
C LEU A 46 -2.05 -15.80 2.57
N SER A 47 -2.68 -14.83 1.90
CA SER A 47 -1.95 -13.76 1.21
C SER A 47 -1.26 -12.77 2.18
N LEU A 48 -1.57 -12.80 3.47
CA LEU A 48 -0.84 -12.03 4.48
C LEU A 48 0.61 -12.51 4.64
N LEU A 49 0.89 -13.80 4.44
CA LEU A 49 2.27 -14.31 4.50
C LEU A 49 3.16 -13.71 3.39
N PRO A 50 2.82 -13.81 2.09
CA PRO A 50 3.54 -13.10 1.04
C PRO A 50 3.59 -11.57 1.26
N LEU A 51 2.55 -10.95 1.84
CA LEU A 51 2.59 -9.54 2.20
C LEU A 51 3.77 -9.23 3.13
N PHE A 52 3.94 -9.96 4.23
CA PHE A 52 5.05 -9.74 5.17
C PHE A 52 6.40 -10.02 4.52
N LEU A 53 6.52 -11.10 3.76
CA LEU A 53 7.74 -11.44 3.03
C LEU A 53 8.14 -10.35 2.03
N GLY A 54 7.18 -9.86 1.24
CA GLY A 54 7.41 -8.79 0.28
C GLY A 54 7.75 -7.46 0.95
N ALA A 55 7.05 -7.11 2.04
CA ALA A 55 7.33 -5.90 2.80
C ALA A 55 8.75 -5.91 3.39
N LYS A 56 9.19 -7.06 3.91
CA LYS A 56 10.53 -7.24 4.45
C LYS A 56 11.59 -7.25 3.35
N LEU A 57 11.35 -7.98 2.25
CA LEU A 57 12.26 -8.02 1.11
C LEU A 57 12.55 -6.61 0.57
N PHE A 58 11.50 -5.79 0.36
CA PHE A 58 11.69 -4.43 -0.12
C PHE A 58 12.36 -3.52 0.94
N GLY A 59 12.16 -3.82 2.22
CA GLY A 59 12.90 -3.17 3.30
C GLY A 59 14.40 -3.44 3.22
N VAL A 60 14.78 -4.70 3.03
CA VAL A 60 16.18 -5.13 2.85
C VAL A 60 16.78 -4.46 1.61
N LEU A 61 16.09 -4.47 0.47
CA LEU A 61 16.56 -3.86 -0.78
C LEU A 61 16.74 -2.33 -0.63
N SER A 62 15.81 -1.67 0.06
CA SER A 62 15.90 -0.23 0.35
C SER A 62 17.10 0.08 1.23
N LEU A 63 17.30 -0.66 2.34
CA LEU A 63 18.44 -0.47 3.23
C LEU A 63 19.76 -0.82 2.55
N MET A 64 19.79 -1.88 1.73
CA MET A 64 20.96 -2.26 0.96
C MET A 64 21.38 -1.13 0.00
N SER A 65 20.43 -0.52 -0.71
CA SER A 65 20.74 0.60 -1.60
C SER A 65 21.25 1.83 -0.84
N TYR A 66 20.71 2.10 0.36
CA TYR A 66 21.18 3.17 1.23
C TYR A 66 22.61 2.91 1.72
N ARG A 67 22.89 1.72 2.27
CA ARG A 67 24.23 1.34 2.75
C ARG A 67 25.26 1.33 1.63
N TRP A 68 24.89 0.88 0.44
CA TRP A 68 25.75 0.92 -0.74
C TRP A 68 26.23 2.35 -1.04
N GLN A 69 25.32 3.32 -1.01
CA GLN A 69 25.66 4.73 -1.25
C GLN A 69 26.57 5.30 -0.16
N GLN A 70 26.47 4.80 1.05
CA GLN A 70 27.31 5.24 2.19
C GLN A 70 28.63 4.46 2.30
N GLY A 71 28.91 3.51 1.41
CA GLY A 71 30.08 2.64 1.53
C GLY A 71 30.05 1.73 2.77
N ALA A 72 28.86 1.52 3.37
CA ALA A 72 28.70 0.75 4.60
C ALA A 72 28.63 -0.77 4.32
N PRO A 73 28.93 -1.65 5.30
CA PRO A 73 28.89 -3.09 5.13
C PRO A 73 27.52 -3.62 4.72
N LEU A 74 27.50 -4.59 3.78
CA LEU A 74 26.31 -5.25 3.24
C LEU A 74 26.12 -6.67 3.80
N ALA A 75 26.43 -6.90 5.08
CA ALA A 75 26.21 -8.21 5.70
C ALA A 75 24.71 -8.53 5.69
N LEU A 76 24.34 -9.68 5.10
CA LEU A 76 22.94 -10.06 4.91
C LEU A 76 22.15 -10.09 6.22
N TRP A 77 22.73 -10.63 7.28
CA TRP A 77 22.07 -10.73 8.58
C TRP A 77 21.71 -9.35 9.13
N SER A 78 22.67 -8.43 9.16
CA SER A 78 22.41 -7.06 9.63
C SER A 78 21.43 -6.30 8.73
N LEU A 79 21.43 -6.56 7.41
CA LEU A 79 20.42 -6.00 6.51
C LEU A 79 19.01 -6.52 6.86
N VAL A 80 18.89 -7.80 7.19
CA VAL A 80 17.59 -8.38 7.59
C VAL A 80 17.15 -7.82 8.96
N GLU A 81 18.04 -7.73 9.95
CA GLU A 81 17.69 -7.22 11.27
C GLU A 81 17.31 -5.73 11.25
N ASP A 82 18.14 -4.90 10.64
CA ASP A 82 18.02 -3.44 10.67
C ASP A 82 16.99 -2.89 9.67
N SER A 83 16.60 -3.66 8.65
CA SER A 83 15.62 -3.19 7.69
C SER A 83 14.22 -3.08 8.29
N GLY A 84 13.57 -1.94 8.04
CA GLY A 84 12.15 -1.80 8.27
C GLY A 84 11.30 -2.63 7.29
N ILE A 85 10.01 -2.37 7.29
CA ILE A 85 9.05 -2.91 6.31
C ILE A 85 8.65 -1.83 5.32
N VAL A 86 8.60 -2.17 4.03
CA VAL A 86 8.20 -1.25 2.97
C VAL A 86 6.85 -1.66 2.40
N PHE A 87 5.88 -0.76 2.50
CA PHE A 87 4.49 -1.00 2.09
C PHE A 87 4.37 -1.51 0.65
N TYR A 88 5.14 -0.96 -0.30
CA TYR A 88 5.07 -1.38 -1.70
C TYR A 88 5.34 -2.87 -1.90
N GLY A 89 6.37 -3.39 -1.24
CA GLY A 89 6.68 -4.81 -1.32
C GLY A 89 5.53 -5.67 -0.81
N GLY A 90 5.00 -5.32 0.37
CA GLY A 90 3.84 -6.01 0.95
C GLY A 90 2.61 -5.96 0.05
N MET A 91 2.27 -4.79 -0.45
CA MET A 91 1.13 -4.58 -1.34
C MET A 91 1.24 -5.40 -2.64
N LEU A 92 2.40 -5.37 -3.30
CA LEU A 92 2.59 -6.08 -4.57
C LEU A 92 2.51 -7.60 -4.38
N PHE A 93 3.17 -8.13 -3.34
CA PHE A 93 3.13 -9.56 -3.04
C PHE A 93 1.74 -10.02 -2.59
N PHE A 94 1.04 -9.21 -1.80
CA PHE A 94 -0.36 -9.46 -1.44
C PHE A 94 -1.26 -9.53 -2.67
N LEU A 95 -1.21 -8.52 -3.53
CA LEU A 95 -2.02 -8.47 -4.74
C LEU A 95 -1.70 -9.62 -5.69
N LEU A 96 -0.42 -10.00 -5.82
CA LEU A 96 -0.02 -11.14 -6.62
C LEU A 96 -0.59 -12.45 -6.05
N ALA A 97 -0.47 -12.67 -4.75
CA ALA A 97 -0.99 -13.88 -4.10
C ALA A 97 -2.52 -13.97 -4.21
N VAL A 98 -3.22 -12.86 -3.99
CA VAL A 98 -4.68 -12.76 -4.19
C VAL A 98 -5.06 -13.05 -5.64
N ASP A 99 -4.33 -12.49 -6.63
CA ASP A 99 -4.60 -12.74 -8.06
C ASP A 99 -4.43 -14.22 -8.41
N LEU A 100 -3.35 -14.84 -7.95
CA LEU A 100 -3.09 -16.27 -8.16
C LEU A 100 -4.18 -17.14 -7.50
N GLY A 101 -4.55 -16.84 -6.26
CA GLY A 101 -5.61 -17.53 -5.53
C GLY A 101 -6.98 -17.40 -6.23
N ILE A 102 -7.35 -16.18 -6.64
CA ILE A 102 -8.61 -15.95 -7.35
C ILE A 102 -8.63 -16.68 -8.70
N ARG A 103 -7.55 -16.65 -9.46
CA ARG A 103 -7.47 -17.36 -10.75
C ARG A 103 -7.58 -18.86 -10.58
N ARG A 104 -7.01 -19.40 -9.51
CA ARG A 104 -6.94 -20.85 -9.30
C ARG A 104 -8.21 -21.44 -8.70
N PHE A 105 -8.82 -20.74 -7.75
CA PHE A 105 -9.88 -21.30 -6.91
C PHE A 105 -11.24 -20.63 -7.06
N VAL A 106 -11.33 -19.35 -7.45
CA VAL A 106 -12.61 -18.67 -7.61
C VAL A 106 -13.18 -18.95 -8.99
N LEU A 107 -14.31 -19.65 -9.07
CA LEU A 107 -15.00 -19.96 -10.33
C LEU A 107 -16.01 -18.88 -10.71
N TYR A 108 -16.59 -18.22 -9.72
CA TYR A 108 -17.70 -17.29 -9.85
C TYR A 108 -17.35 -15.88 -9.35
N LYS A 109 -17.90 -14.83 -9.93
CA LYS A 109 -17.69 -13.41 -9.53
C LYS A 109 -16.21 -12.99 -9.38
N ARG A 110 -15.29 -13.54 -10.15
CA ARG A 110 -13.83 -13.21 -10.10
C ARG A 110 -13.54 -11.71 -10.13
N ALA A 111 -14.27 -10.96 -10.99
CA ALA A 111 -14.08 -9.51 -11.10
C ALA A 111 -14.45 -8.77 -9.82
N SER A 112 -15.50 -9.20 -9.11
CA SER A 112 -15.93 -8.63 -7.83
C SER A 112 -14.95 -8.98 -6.73
N SER A 113 -14.51 -10.24 -6.66
CA SER A 113 -13.50 -10.71 -5.72
C SER A 113 -12.18 -9.95 -5.87
N TRP A 114 -11.72 -9.76 -7.12
CA TRP A 114 -10.52 -8.96 -7.40
C TRP A 114 -10.71 -7.48 -7.08
N GLY A 115 -11.90 -6.93 -7.36
CA GLY A 115 -12.27 -5.56 -7.00
C GLY A 115 -12.26 -5.30 -5.50
N LEU A 116 -12.58 -6.31 -4.69
CA LEU A 116 -12.54 -6.23 -3.23
C LEU A 116 -11.10 -5.96 -2.72
N ALA A 117 -10.08 -6.59 -3.31
CA ALA A 117 -8.68 -6.30 -2.98
C ALA A 117 -8.32 -4.82 -3.17
N ALA A 118 -8.87 -4.17 -4.22
CA ALA A 118 -8.66 -2.75 -4.47
C ALA A 118 -9.27 -1.83 -3.40
N LEU A 119 -10.23 -2.31 -2.62
CA LEU A 119 -10.88 -1.56 -1.55
C LEU A 119 -10.16 -1.74 -0.21
N ILE A 120 -9.85 -2.97 0.15
CA ILE A 120 -9.25 -3.25 1.47
C ILE A 120 -7.83 -2.71 1.62
N VAL A 121 -7.06 -2.65 0.53
CA VAL A 121 -5.67 -2.19 0.58
C VAL A 121 -5.55 -0.70 0.94
N PRO A 122 -6.21 0.27 0.26
CA PRO A 122 -6.13 1.66 0.66
C PRO A 122 -6.79 1.92 2.03
N LEU A 123 -7.84 1.20 2.39
CA LEU A 123 -8.46 1.30 3.70
C LEU A 123 -7.48 0.95 4.82
N PHE A 124 -6.85 -0.22 4.73
CA PHE A 124 -5.80 -0.63 5.67
C PHE A 124 -4.64 0.39 5.71
N HIS A 125 -4.17 0.81 4.53
CA HIS A 125 -3.02 1.70 4.41
C HIS A 125 -3.29 3.07 5.03
N GLY A 126 -4.49 3.62 4.89
CA GLY A 126 -4.89 4.87 5.54
C GLY A 126 -4.67 4.83 7.05
N PHE A 127 -5.14 3.78 7.72
CA PHE A 127 -4.91 3.59 9.15
C PHE A 127 -3.44 3.36 9.50
N ALA A 128 -2.73 2.55 8.72
CA ALA A 128 -1.30 2.32 8.93
C ALA A 128 -0.48 3.62 8.86
N ARG A 129 -0.88 4.59 8.02
CA ARG A 129 -0.24 5.91 7.94
C ARG A 129 -0.52 6.81 9.14
N ILE A 130 -1.70 6.72 9.73
CA ILE A 130 -1.97 7.34 11.04
C ILE A 130 -1.03 6.71 12.09
N GLY A 131 -0.82 5.40 12.05
CA GLY A 131 0.14 4.72 12.91
C GLY A 131 1.58 5.21 12.73
N CYS A 132 2.01 5.50 11.49
CA CYS A 132 3.32 6.11 11.22
C CYS A 132 3.45 7.51 11.86
N TYR A 133 2.36 8.30 11.90
CA TYR A 133 2.37 9.61 12.55
C TYR A 133 2.59 9.47 14.07
N PHE A 134 1.89 8.58 14.74
CA PHE A 134 2.08 8.32 16.16
C PHE A 134 3.42 7.64 16.47
N GLY A 135 3.91 6.79 15.56
CA GLY A 135 5.23 6.15 15.63
C GLY A 135 6.39 7.06 15.26
N ARG A 136 6.13 8.34 14.94
CA ARG A 136 7.15 9.37 14.63
C ARG A 136 8.14 8.94 13.55
N CYS A 137 7.65 8.28 12.52
CA CYS A 137 8.45 7.86 11.36
C CYS A 137 7.87 8.42 10.05
N CYS A 138 8.63 8.38 8.97
CA CYS A 138 8.16 8.77 7.63
C CYS A 138 7.65 10.21 7.51
N TYR A 139 8.25 11.13 8.23
CA TYR A 139 7.86 12.53 8.31
C TYR A 139 8.39 13.38 7.14
N GLY A 140 7.81 14.57 7.01
CA GLY A 140 8.30 15.61 6.09
C GLY A 140 9.29 16.58 6.75
N PRO A 141 9.76 17.59 6.01
CA PRO A 141 10.70 18.58 6.51
C PRO A 141 10.12 19.44 7.63
N VAL A 142 11.00 20.01 8.42
CA VAL A 142 10.65 21.06 9.39
C VAL A 142 10.31 22.32 8.61
N MET A 143 9.16 22.90 8.90
CA MET A 143 8.70 24.15 8.27
C MET A 143 8.38 25.19 9.34
N ALA A 144 9.03 26.33 9.26
CA ALA A 144 8.82 27.43 10.21
C ALA A 144 7.44 28.08 10.00
N GLY A 145 6.59 27.96 11.02
CA GLY A 145 5.30 28.68 11.10
C GLY A 145 4.15 28.08 10.27
N GLY A 146 3.03 28.76 10.27
CA GLY A 146 1.82 28.37 9.53
C GLY A 146 1.16 27.07 10.01
N PHE A 147 0.58 26.33 9.07
CA PHE A 147 -0.11 25.08 9.33
C PHE A 147 0.76 24.01 10.02
N CYS A 148 2.05 23.97 9.71
CA CYS A 148 2.97 22.99 10.27
C CYS A 148 3.23 23.17 11.78
N SER A 149 2.96 24.37 12.34
CA SER A 149 3.08 24.62 13.79
C SER A 149 2.10 23.80 14.62
N LEU A 150 1.05 23.27 14.04
CA LEU A 150 0.06 22.41 14.68
C LEU A 150 0.51 20.95 14.85
N PHE A 151 1.61 20.57 14.20
CA PHE A 151 2.08 19.19 14.18
C PHE A 151 3.38 19.02 14.96
N TYR A 152 3.67 17.78 15.30
CA TYR A 152 4.85 17.41 16.06
C TYR A 152 6.14 17.95 15.41
N GLU A 153 6.99 18.59 16.20
CA GLU A 153 8.26 19.22 15.78
C GLU A 153 8.12 20.20 14.60
N HIS A 154 6.94 20.80 14.39
CA HIS A 154 6.67 21.70 13.25
C HIS A 154 6.98 21.05 11.89
N ARG A 155 6.86 19.73 11.79
CA ARG A 155 7.12 18.98 10.56
C ARG A 155 5.88 18.90 9.68
N LEU A 156 6.09 18.89 8.37
CA LEU A 156 5.02 18.61 7.41
C LEU A 156 4.47 17.20 7.66
N PRO A 157 3.16 17.02 7.96
CA PRO A 157 2.58 15.74 8.33
C PRO A 157 2.30 14.86 7.10
N VAL A 158 3.34 14.49 6.37
CA VAL A 158 3.26 13.68 5.14
C VAL A 158 2.50 12.39 5.36
N GLN A 159 2.61 11.80 6.56
CA GLN A 159 1.88 10.59 6.95
C GLN A 159 0.36 10.80 6.92
N LEU A 160 -0.12 11.93 7.47
CA LEU A 160 -1.55 12.27 7.49
C LEU A 160 -2.06 12.65 6.09
N MET A 161 -1.24 13.30 5.28
CA MET A 161 -1.57 13.59 3.87
C MET A 161 -1.74 12.28 3.10
N GLU A 162 -0.83 11.33 3.29
CA GLU A 162 -0.89 10.00 2.65
C GLU A 162 -2.08 9.18 3.17
N SER A 163 -2.42 9.31 4.46
CA SER A 163 -3.62 8.70 5.07
C SER A 163 -4.89 9.26 4.43
N GLY A 164 -5.03 10.58 4.38
CA GLY A 164 -6.18 11.26 3.76
C GLY A 164 -6.37 10.86 2.30
N PHE A 165 -5.27 10.83 1.52
CA PHE A 165 -5.32 10.36 0.14
C PHE A 165 -5.84 8.92 0.04
N ASN A 166 -5.37 8.01 0.90
CA ASN A 166 -5.81 6.61 0.88
C ASN A 166 -7.29 6.46 1.24
N PHE A 167 -7.81 7.22 2.22
CA PHE A 167 -9.24 7.19 2.54
C PHE A 167 -10.10 7.78 1.41
N LEU A 168 -9.66 8.87 0.77
CA LEU A 168 -10.34 9.43 -0.40
C LEU A 168 -10.34 8.44 -1.56
N LEU A 169 -9.20 7.79 -1.80
CA LEU A 169 -9.07 6.75 -2.84
C LEU A 169 -9.97 5.55 -2.54
N PHE A 170 -10.03 5.09 -1.28
CA PHE A 170 -10.97 4.05 -0.85
C PHE A 170 -12.42 4.45 -1.14
N ALA A 171 -12.84 5.65 -0.75
CA ALA A 171 -14.19 6.14 -0.99
C ALA A 171 -14.53 6.20 -2.49
N ALA A 172 -13.62 6.74 -3.30
CA ALA A 172 -13.79 6.79 -4.76
C ALA A 172 -13.90 5.39 -5.39
N LEU A 173 -13.03 4.46 -4.97
CA LEU A 173 -13.07 3.08 -5.46
C LEU A 173 -14.32 2.35 -4.99
N LEU A 174 -14.81 2.59 -3.77
CA LEU A 174 -16.05 2.02 -3.25
C LEU A 174 -17.26 2.49 -4.05
N LEU A 175 -17.34 3.78 -4.37
CA LEU A 175 -18.36 4.32 -5.27
C LEU A 175 -18.31 3.64 -6.64
N LEU A 176 -17.13 3.54 -7.23
CA LEU A 176 -16.94 2.88 -8.52
C LEU A 176 -17.29 1.39 -8.47
N TYR A 177 -17.00 0.72 -7.36
CA TYR A 177 -17.33 -0.70 -7.17
C TYR A 177 -18.85 -0.95 -7.23
N TYR A 178 -19.65 -0.08 -6.63
CA TYR A 178 -21.10 -0.20 -6.64
C TYR A 178 -21.75 0.36 -7.91
N TYR A 179 -21.33 1.53 -8.38
CA TYR A 179 -21.96 2.15 -9.55
C TYR A 179 -21.50 1.55 -10.88
N ARG A 180 -20.29 0.99 -10.96
CA ARG A 180 -19.72 0.44 -12.21
C ARG A 180 -19.36 -1.03 -12.10
N LYS A 181 -20.36 -1.87 -11.86
CA LYS A 181 -20.23 -3.34 -11.69
C LYS A 181 -19.37 -4.01 -12.78
N ARG A 182 -19.53 -3.62 -14.06
CA ARG A 182 -18.71 -4.11 -15.20
C ARG A 182 -17.21 -3.80 -15.10
N SER A 183 -16.83 -2.83 -14.30
CA SER A 183 -15.44 -2.35 -14.19
C SER A 183 -14.72 -2.84 -12.94
N ARG A 184 -15.36 -3.66 -12.09
CA ARG A 184 -14.78 -4.11 -10.80
C ARG A 184 -13.40 -4.73 -10.97
N GLY A 185 -13.17 -5.58 -11.95
CA GLY A 185 -11.87 -6.16 -12.26
C GLY A 185 -10.78 -5.17 -12.72
N LYS A 186 -11.15 -3.90 -12.97
CA LYS A 186 -10.21 -2.83 -13.33
C LYS A 186 -9.78 -1.99 -12.12
N LEU A 187 -10.46 -2.11 -10.97
CA LEU A 187 -10.25 -1.23 -9.82
C LEU A 187 -8.84 -1.35 -9.23
N VAL A 188 -8.25 -2.55 -9.21
CA VAL A 188 -6.85 -2.72 -8.77
C VAL A 188 -5.89 -1.93 -9.66
N ARG A 189 -6.09 -1.89 -10.96
CA ARG A 189 -5.25 -1.08 -11.85
C ARG A 189 -5.43 0.41 -11.62
N LEU A 190 -6.67 0.85 -11.37
CA LEU A 190 -6.95 2.24 -11.02
C LEU A 190 -6.31 2.60 -9.68
N TYR A 191 -6.41 1.73 -8.69
CA TYR A 191 -5.73 1.87 -7.41
C TYR A 191 -4.22 2.00 -7.60
N LEU A 192 -3.58 1.06 -8.29
CA LEU A 192 -2.15 1.07 -8.54
C LEU A 192 -1.69 2.33 -9.27
N PHE A 193 -2.44 2.77 -10.28
CA PHE A 193 -2.13 4.01 -11.01
C PHE A 193 -2.21 5.23 -10.09
N ALA A 194 -3.34 5.40 -9.38
CA ALA A 194 -3.55 6.55 -8.52
C ALA A 194 -2.55 6.58 -7.35
N TYR A 195 -2.34 5.44 -6.69
CA TYR A 195 -1.41 5.36 -5.57
C TYR A 195 0.05 5.54 -6.00
N ALA A 196 0.49 4.90 -7.09
CA ALA A 196 1.87 5.05 -7.58
C ALA A 196 2.16 6.50 -8.02
N SER A 197 1.20 7.17 -8.68
CA SER A 197 1.34 8.59 -9.04
C SER A 197 1.43 9.48 -7.82
N PHE A 198 0.53 9.32 -6.86
CA PHE A 198 0.57 10.09 -5.62
C PHE A 198 1.84 9.81 -4.82
N ARG A 199 2.23 8.53 -4.69
CA ARG A 199 3.41 8.12 -3.94
C ARG A 199 4.72 8.64 -4.55
N PHE A 200 4.80 8.71 -5.89
CA PHE A 200 5.93 9.33 -6.58
C PHE A 200 6.04 10.82 -6.23
N LEU A 201 4.92 11.54 -6.22
CA LEU A 201 4.88 12.96 -5.93
C LEU A 201 5.16 13.29 -4.47
N ILE A 202 4.48 12.62 -3.53
CA ILE A 202 4.61 12.91 -2.09
C ILE A 202 6.02 12.62 -1.56
N GLU A 203 6.80 11.77 -2.23
CA GLU A 203 8.16 11.43 -1.85
C GLU A 203 9.10 12.64 -1.87
N PHE A 204 8.82 13.66 -2.68
CA PHE A 204 9.61 14.90 -2.70
C PHE A 204 9.48 15.72 -1.42
N TRP A 205 8.41 15.51 -0.65
CA TRP A 205 8.17 16.17 0.63
C TRP A 205 8.52 15.29 1.84
N ARG A 206 9.22 14.20 1.64
CA ARG A 206 9.71 13.37 2.75
C ARG A 206 11.14 13.74 3.12
N ASP A 207 11.43 13.68 4.43
CA ASP A 207 12.74 14.06 5.00
C ASP A 207 13.31 13.00 5.96
N ASP A 208 12.81 11.78 5.88
CA ASP A 208 13.34 10.67 6.68
C ASP A 208 14.70 10.17 6.12
N ALA A 209 15.68 9.99 7.00
CA ALA A 209 17.07 9.78 6.63
C ALA A 209 17.35 8.49 5.83
N VAL A 210 16.67 7.39 6.15
CA VAL A 210 16.98 6.05 5.59
C VAL A 210 15.94 5.66 4.55
N ARG A 211 16.01 6.26 3.35
CA ARG A 211 15.06 5.94 2.27
C ARG A 211 15.59 5.03 1.17
N GLY A 212 16.90 4.92 1.09
CA GLY A 212 17.56 4.24 -0.04
C GLY A 212 17.15 4.83 -1.40
N GLY A 213 17.77 4.36 -2.45
CA GLY A 213 17.44 4.81 -3.80
C GLY A 213 18.60 4.57 -4.76
N PHE A 214 18.46 5.08 -6.00
CA PHE A 214 19.51 5.08 -7.00
C PHE A 214 19.45 6.42 -7.76
N GLY A 215 20.58 7.12 -7.81
CA GLY A 215 20.66 8.45 -8.41
C GLY A 215 19.77 9.45 -7.64
N PRO A 216 19.04 10.35 -8.34
CA PRO A 216 18.24 11.39 -7.71
C PRO A 216 16.88 10.90 -7.14
N LEU A 217 16.51 9.65 -7.38
CA LEU A 217 15.22 9.09 -7.00
C LEU A 217 15.33 8.13 -5.84
N SER A 218 14.35 8.20 -4.92
CA SER A 218 14.23 7.25 -3.83
C SER A 218 13.80 5.87 -4.32
N PHE A 219 14.03 4.85 -3.49
CA PHE A 219 13.57 3.48 -3.78
C PHE A 219 12.06 3.41 -4.07
N SER A 220 11.25 4.15 -3.32
CA SER A 220 9.80 4.22 -3.55
C SER A 220 9.43 4.87 -4.88
N GLN A 221 10.18 5.89 -5.34
CA GLN A 221 9.97 6.51 -6.65
C GLN A 221 10.29 5.56 -7.80
N TRP A 222 11.36 4.79 -7.70
CA TRP A 222 11.67 3.75 -8.69
C TRP A 222 10.58 2.69 -8.77
N VAL A 223 10.08 2.20 -7.64
CA VAL A 223 8.97 1.25 -7.62
C VAL A 223 7.70 1.86 -8.26
N SER A 224 7.41 3.12 -7.95
CA SER A 224 6.27 3.83 -8.55
C SER A 224 6.40 3.93 -10.07
N LEU A 225 7.57 4.28 -10.60
CA LEU A 225 7.83 4.33 -12.04
C LEU A 225 7.66 2.95 -12.70
N CYS A 226 8.18 1.89 -12.08
CA CYS A 226 8.02 0.53 -12.60
C CYS A 226 6.54 0.12 -12.69
N ILE A 227 5.74 0.47 -11.66
CA ILE A 227 4.28 0.20 -11.67
C ILE A 227 3.60 0.98 -12.80
N LEU A 228 3.86 2.29 -12.91
CA LEU A 228 3.25 3.15 -13.95
C LEU A 228 3.63 2.69 -15.35
N LEU A 229 4.90 2.40 -15.61
CA LEU A 229 5.37 1.87 -16.89
C LEU A 229 4.72 0.53 -17.21
N GLY A 230 4.65 -0.39 -16.25
CA GLY A 230 3.98 -1.68 -16.43
C GLY A 230 2.49 -1.54 -16.80
N LEU A 231 1.79 -0.59 -16.19
CA LEU A 231 0.39 -0.29 -16.52
C LEU A 231 0.25 0.30 -17.93
N ILE A 232 1.15 1.20 -18.34
CA ILE A 232 1.19 1.80 -19.70
C ILE A 232 1.45 0.72 -20.74
N VAL A 233 2.51 -0.06 -20.58
CA VAL A 233 2.88 -1.15 -21.49
C VAL A 233 1.71 -2.12 -21.67
N ARG A 234 1.08 -2.55 -20.55
CA ARG A 234 -0.11 -3.39 -20.61
C ARG A 234 -1.26 -2.74 -21.40
N ALA A 235 -1.50 -1.44 -21.20
CA ALA A 235 -2.55 -0.72 -21.94
C ALA A 235 -2.25 -0.67 -23.45
N CYS A 236 -1.00 -0.42 -23.82
CA CYS A 236 -0.55 -0.43 -25.22
C CYS A 236 -0.71 -1.81 -25.88
N ILE A 237 -0.30 -2.87 -25.21
CA ILE A 237 -0.46 -4.25 -25.72
C ILE A 237 -1.93 -4.59 -25.93
N LEU A 238 -2.81 -4.23 -24.99
CA LEU A 238 -4.24 -4.49 -25.13
C LEU A 238 -4.89 -3.68 -26.25
N ARG A 239 -4.43 -2.45 -26.49
CA ARG A 239 -4.89 -1.64 -27.63
C ARG A 239 -4.43 -2.22 -28.95
N TYR A 240 -3.18 -2.65 -29.04
CA TYR A 240 -2.63 -3.27 -30.24
C TYR A 240 -3.38 -4.54 -30.61
N ARG A 241 -3.60 -5.46 -29.65
CA ARG A 241 -4.35 -6.70 -29.87
C ARG A 241 -5.80 -6.46 -30.33
N ARG A 242 -6.45 -5.37 -29.87
CA ARG A 242 -7.82 -5.02 -30.32
C ARG A 242 -7.89 -4.46 -31.74
N LYS A 243 -6.77 -3.94 -32.25
CA LYS A 243 -6.70 -3.44 -33.64
C LYS A 243 -6.30 -4.53 -34.63
N ALA A 244 -5.71 -5.64 -34.14
CA ALA A 244 -5.25 -6.76 -34.95
C ALA A 244 -6.32 -7.87 -35.13
N VAL A 245 -7.49 -7.71 -34.50
CA VAL A 245 -8.71 -8.54 -34.66
C VAL A 245 -9.83 -7.67 -35.24
#